data_b78055997e0da712e7df375d91b2c7f5
#
_entry.id   b78055997e0da712e7df375d91b2c7f5
#
_cell.length_a   1.000
_cell.length_b   1.000
_cell.length_c   1.000
_cell.angle_alpha   90.00
_cell.angle_beta   90.00
_cell.angle_gamma   90.00
#
_symmetry.space_group_name_H-M   'P 1'
#
loop_
_entity.id
_entity.type
_entity.pdbx_description
1 polymer ?
#
loop_
_entity_poly.entity_id
_entity_poly.type
_entity_poly.pdbx_seq_one_letter_code
_entity_poly.pdbx_strand_id
1 'polypeptide(L)'
;MSARAPIRVKTLTIDGREVGAREDQTILEVARENNIFIPTLCNLAGLSNAGACRLCIVEVKGVNKLLPACVTRVAEGMEVTVNSERLAKFRRGILELVFAERNHVCSVCVTNGHCDLQSMALKLGMTHVHFPYQYPRMPVDASHERFVVDHNRCILCSRCVRVCDEIEGAHTWDIMSRGVDCRVITDLNQPWGKSESCTGCGKCVQVCPTGALSEKGKSVAEMSKRRQFLPYLTLMREGRR
;
A
#
# COMPACT_ATOMS: atom_id res chain seq x y z
N MET A 1 -9.96 -18.29 29.83
CA MET A 1 -10.36 -18.33 28.40
C MET A 1 -11.54 -17.39 28.26
N SER A 2 -11.33 -16.16 27.77
CA SER A 2 -12.43 -15.21 27.56
C SER A 2 -13.21 -15.62 26.33
N ALA A 3 -14.49 -15.96 26.47
CA ALA A 3 -15.38 -16.24 25.34
C ALA A 3 -15.45 -15.00 24.46
N ARG A 4 -15.00 -15.11 23.19
CA ARG A 4 -15.19 -14.03 22.20
C ARG A 4 -16.69 -13.80 22.04
N ALA A 5 -17.11 -12.54 22.18
CA ALA A 5 -18.50 -12.16 21.89
C ALA A 5 -18.90 -12.63 20.48
N PRO A 6 -20.15 -13.05 20.26
CA PRO A 6 -20.61 -13.49 18.94
C PRO A 6 -20.46 -12.34 17.93
N ILE A 7 -19.79 -12.62 16.83
CA ILE A 7 -19.61 -11.64 15.74
C ILE A 7 -20.98 -11.42 15.08
N ARG A 8 -21.45 -10.17 15.09
CA ARG A 8 -22.71 -9.80 14.44
C ARG A 8 -22.51 -9.66 12.93
N VAL A 9 -23.45 -10.18 12.17
CA VAL A 9 -23.54 -9.98 10.71
C VAL A 9 -24.33 -8.71 10.45
N LYS A 10 -23.85 -7.89 9.55
CA LYS A 10 -24.47 -6.66 9.06
C LYS A 10 -24.75 -6.77 7.58
N THR A 11 -25.78 -6.09 7.13
CA THR A 11 -26.13 -6.00 5.72
C THR A 11 -25.84 -4.59 5.21
N LEU A 12 -25.17 -4.47 4.08
CA LEU A 12 -24.87 -3.21 3.42
C LEU A 12 -25.01 -3.36 1.90
N THR A 13 -25.05 -2.23 1.20
CA THR A 13 -25.13 -2.20 -0.26
C THR A 13 -23.85 -1.60 -0.84
N ILE A 14 -23.24 -2.25 -1.83
CA ILE A 14 -22.09 -1.74 -2.58
C ILE A 14 -22.45 -1.70 -4.07
N ASP A 15 -22.47 -0.50 -4.68
CA ASP A 15 -22.93 -0.24 -6.05
C ASP A 15 -24.29 -0.91 -6.36
N GLY A 16 -25.25 -0.81 -5.45
CA GLY A 16 -26.59 -1.38 -5.60
C GLY A 16 -26.69 -2.89 -5.32
N ARG A 17 -25.57 -3.56 -5.03
CA ARG A 17 -25.52 -4.98 -4.69
C ARG A 17 -25.55 -5.15 -3.17
N GLU A 18 -26.54 -5.87 -2.65
CA GLU A 18 -26.62 -6.22 -1.24
C GLU A 18 -25.57 -7.28 -0.88
N VAL A 19 -24.85 -7.06 0.21
CA VAL A 19 -23.77 -7.94 0.70
C VAL A 19 -23.83 -8.06 2.23
N GLY A 20 -23.58 -9.26 2.74
CA GLY A 20 -23.40 -9.52 4.16
C GLY A 20 -21.96 -9.27 4.59
N ALA A 21 -21.77 -8.78 5.80
CA ALA A 21 -20.44 -8.46 6.36
C ALA A 21 -20.39 -8.75 7.85
N ARG A 22 -19.23 -9.11 8.37
CA ARG A 22 -19.00 -9.11 9.81
C ARG A 22 -18.78 -7.68 10.31
N GLU A 23 -19.23 -7.38 11.51
CA GLU A 23 -19.13 -6.02 12.08
C GLU A 23 -17.69 -5.51 12.25
N ASP A 24 -16.71 -6.41 12.31
CA ASP A 24 -15.30 -6.12 12.44
C ASP A 24 -14.59 -5.85 11.11
N GLN A 25 -15.26 -6.10 9.97
CA GLN A 25 -14.69 -5.91 8.63
C GLN A 25 -14.70 -4.44 8.19
N THR A 26 -13.75 -4.13 7.32
CA THR A 26 -13.72 -2.87 6.57
C THR A 26 -14.50 -3.00 5.26
N ILE A 27 -14.91 -1.87 4.68
CA ILE A 27 -15.55 -1.84 3.36
C ILE A 27 -14.69 -2.53 2.30
N LEU A 28 -13.36 -2.36 2.37
CA LEU A 28 -12.43 -2.98 1.42
C LEU A 28 -12.41 -4.51 1.52
N GLU A 29 -12.45 -5.04 2.73
CA GLU A 29 -12.46 -6.49 2.96
C GLU A 29 -13.74 -7.12 2.43
N VAL A 30 -14.90 -6.52 2.74
CA VAL A 30 -16.20 -6.96 2.21
C VAL A 30 -16.26 -6.87 0.68
N ALA A 31 -15.75 -5.78 0.10
CA ALA A 31 -15.69 -5.63 -1.35
C ALA A 31 -14.87 -6.75 -2.01
N ARG A 32 -13.71 -7.10 -1.44
CA ARG A 32 -12.86 -8.20 -1.94
C ARG A 32 -13.52 -9.56 -1.84
N GLU A 33 -14.16 -9.88 -0.72
CA GLU A 33 -14.90 -11.14 -0.54
C GLU A 33 -16.05 -11.29 -1.57
N ASN A 34 -16.57 -10.17 -2.05
CA ASN A 34 -17.64 -10.12 -3.06
C ASN A 34 -17.14 -9.83 -4.49
N ASN A 35 -15.82 -9.92 -4.75
CA ASN A 35 -15.21 -9.65 -6.05
C ASN A 35 -15.46 -8.23 -6.59
N ILE A 36 -15.66 -7.25 -5.71
CA ILE A 36 -15.81 -5.84 -6.07
C ILE A 36 -14.44 -5.17 -5.98
N PHE A 37 -13.97 -4.61 -7.11
CA PHE A 37 -12.65 -3.99 -7.18
C PHE A 37 -12.63 -2.59 -6.58
N ILE A 38 -11.83 -2.38 -5.55
CA ILE A 38 -11.48 -1.07 -5.00
C ILE A 38 -9.96 -0.89 -5.11
N PRO A 39 -9.45 0.16 -5.80
CA PRO A 39 -8.03 0.34 -6.01
C PRO A 39 -7.27 0.65 -4.71
N THR A 40 -6.10 0.07 -4.54
CA THR A 40 -5.22 0.31 -3.37
C THR A 40 -3.75 0.22 -3.76
N LEU A 41 -2.88 1.00 -3.10
CA LEU A 41 -1.41 0.85 -3.20
C LEU A 41 -0.75 0.62 -1.83
N CYS A 42 -1.30 1.16 -0.75
CA CYS A 42 -0.74 0.94 0.59
C CYS A 42 -1.26 -0.31 1.29
N ASN A 43 -2.51 -0.72 1.02
CA ASN A 43 -3.05 -1.94 1.60
C ASN A 43 -2.40 -3.18 0.96
N LEU A 44 -2.09 -4.16 1.77
CA LEU A 44 -1.59 -5.48 1.36
C LEU A 44 -2.15 -6.51 2.34
N ALA A 45 -2.73 -7.59 1.83
CA ALA A 45 -3.24 -8.68 2.67
C ALA A 45 -2.11 -9.24 3.55
N GLY A 46 -2.39 -9.43 4.83
CA GLY A 46 -1.41 -9.88 5.82
C GLY A 46 -0.65 -8.74 6.53
N LEU A 47 -0.94 -7.49 6.21
CA LEU A 47 -0.44 -6.33 6.95
C LEU A 47 -1.61 -5.47 7.44
N SER A 48 -1.41 -4.74 8.53
CA SER A 48 -2.37 -3.78 9.05
C SER A 48 -2.74 -2.71 8.01
N ASN A 49 -3.85 -2.03 8.21
CA ASN A 49 -4.37 -1.01 7.29
C ASN A 49 -3.79 0.37 7.61
N ALA A 50 -3.03 0.96 6.70
CA ALA A 50 -2.42 2.29 6.89
C ALA A 50 -3.29 3.47 6.45
N GLY A 51 -4.20 3.29 5.49
CA GLY A 51 -4.99 4.38 4.93
C GLY A 51 -4.18 5.47 4.22
N ALA A 52 -2.91 5.22 3.88
CA ALA A 52 -1.95 6.23 3.44
C ALA A 52 -2.17 6.69 1.99
N CYS A 53 -2.37 5.78 1.03
CA CYS A 53 -2.38 6.11 -0.40
C CYS A 53 -3.66 6.80 -0.90
N ARG A 54 -4.74 6.77 -0.15
CA ARG A 54 -6.06 7.36 -0.47
C ARG A 54 -6.70 6.90 -1.79
N LEU A 55 -6.20 5.88 -2.46
CA LEU A 55 -6.83 5.35 -3.68
C LEU A 55 -8.13 4.60 -3.42
N CYS A 56 -8.29 4.00 -2.24
CA CYS A 56 -9.49 3.25 -1.86
C CYS A 56 -10.65 4.11 -1.39
N ILE A 57 -10.69 5.38 -1.77
CA ILE A 57 -11.80 6.28 -1.44
C ILE A 57 -13.11 5.79 -2.05
N VAL A 58 -14.18 5.89 -1.25
CA VAL A 58 -15.56 5.54 -1.62
C VAL A 58 -16.52 6.64 -1.18
N GLU A 59 -17.70 6.67 -1.78
CA GLU A 59 -18.82 7.50 -1.35
C GLU A 59 -19.74 6.65 -0.46
N VAL A 60 -20.21 7.24 0.62
CA VAL A 60 -21.20 6.63 1.51
C VAL A 60 -22.38 7.57 1.61
N LYS A 61 -23.59 7.04 1.35
CA LYS A 61 -24.84 7.82 1.40
C LYS A 61 -25.00 8.50 2.76
N GLY A 62 -25.33 9.78 2.74
CA GLY A 62 -25.44 10.60 3.96
C GLY A 62 -24.11 11.14 4.51
N VAL A 63 -22.97 10.84 3.87
CA VAL A 63 -21.64 11.33 4.27
C VAL A 63 -21.06 12.21 3.16
N ASN A 64 -20.85 13.49 3.44
CA ASN A 64 -20.35 14.45 2.43
C ASN A 64 -18.89 14.25 2.03
N LYS A 65 -18.07 13.56 2.84
CA LYS A 65 -16.65 13.32 2.59
C LYS A 65 -16.42 11.93 2.00
N LEU A 66 -15.41 11.80 1.16
CA LEU A 66 -14.93 10.51 0.67
C LEU A 66 -14.22 9.75 1.80
N LEU A 67 -14.57 8.48 2.01
CA LEU A 67 -14.01 7.65 3.06
C LEU A 67 -13.01 6.63 2.48
N PRO A 68 -11.89 6.38 3.15
CA PRO A 68 -10.94 5.33 2.73
C PRO A 68 -11.47 3.95 3.13
N ALA A 69 -11.89 3.14 2.17
CA ALA A 69 -12.50 1.82 2.38
C ALA A 69 -11.65 0.85 3.21
N CYS A 70 -10.32 0.98 3.16
CA CYS A 70 -9.41 0.07 3.88
C CYS A 70 -9.39 0.27 5.40
N VAL A 71 -9.86 1.40 5.91
CA VAL A 71 -9.91 1.72 7.35
C VAL A 71 -11.31 2.08 7.85
N THR A 72 -12.30 2.13 6.96
CA THR A 72 -13.69 2.40 7.32
C THR A 72 -14.40 1.08 7.57
N ARG A 73 -14.87 0.88 8.81
CA ARG A 73 -15.66 -0.29 9.18
C ARG A 73 -17.07 -0.20 8.60
N VAL A 74 -17.64 -1.36 8.33
CA VAL A 74 -19.02 -1.47 7.84
C VAL A 74 -20.04 -1.13 8.94
N ALA A 75 -21.17 -0.58 8.52
CA ALA A 75 -22.32 -0.32 9.40
C ALA A 75 -23.59 -0.92 8.77
N GLU A 76 -24.57 -1.24 9.61
CA GLU A 76 -25.87 -1.75 9.17
C GLU A 76 -26.56 -0.75 8.26
N GLY A 77 -27.10 -1.23 7.12
CA GLY A 77 -27.80 -0.40 6.15
C GLY A 77 -26.93 0.59 5.38
N MET A 78 -25.58 0.48 5.48
CA MET A 78 -24.66 1.37 4.76
C MET A 78 -24.82 1.22 3.25
N GLU A 79 -25.00 2.33 2.53
CA GLU A 79 -24.99 2.36 1.07
C GLU A 79 -23.67 2.96 0.57
N VAL A 80 -22.86 2.14 -0.10
CA VAL A 80 -21.51 2.47 -0.57
C VAL A 80 -21.49 2.53 -2.10
N THR A 81 -20.94 3.61 -2.66
CA THR A 81 -20.63 3.71 -4.09
C THR A 81 -19.12 3.62 -4.28
N VAL A 82 -18.68 2.67 -5.09
CA VAL A 82 -17.26 2.45 -5.40
C VAL A 82 -16.92 2.85 -6.84
N ASN A 83 -17.90 2.94 -7.73
CA ASN A 83 -17.75 3.35 -9.12
C ASN A 83 -18.62 4.58 -9.42
N SER A 84 -17.97 5.75 -9.48
CA SER A 84 -18.57 7.00 -9.96
C SER A 84 -17.52 7.80 -10.73
N GLU A 85 -17.97 8.71 -11.62
CA GLU A 85 -17.07 9.63 -12.34
C GLU A 85 -16.24 10.49 -11.38
N ARG A 86 -16.88 10.93 -10.29
CA ARG A 86 -16.22 11.68 -9.23
C ARG A 86 -15.07 10.89 -8.61
N LEU A 87 -15.29 9.63 -8.22
CA LEU A 87 -14.25 8.75 -7.68
C LEU A 87 -13.14 8.48 -8.70
N ALA A 88 -13.49 8.23 -9.96
CA ALA A 88 -12.54 8.02 -11.03
C ALA A 88 -11.62 9.24 -11.22
N LYS A 89 -12.20 10.45 -11.22
CA LYS A 89 -11.44 11.71 -11.31
C LYS A 89 -10.47 11.88 -10.14
N PHE A 90 -10.94 11.70 -8.90
CA PHE A 90 -10.07 11.84 -7.71
C PHE A 90 -8.97 10.78 -7.68
N ARG A 91 -9.26 9.53 -8.00
CA ARG A 91 -8.27 8.45 -8.03
C ARG A 91 -7.18 8.68 -9.05
N ARG A 92 -7.54 9.18 -10.27
CA ARG A 92 -6.53 9.60 -11.27
C ARG A 92 -5.70 10.75 -10.75
N GLY A 93 -6.30 11.80 -10.20
CA GLY A 93 -5.58 12.93 -9.63
C GLY A 93 -4.61 12.53 -8.52
N ILE A 94 -4.99 11.59 -7.64
CA ILE A 94 -4.09 11.03 -6.62
C ILE A 94 -2.87 10.35 -7.26
N LEU A 95 -3.08 9.54 -8.31
CA LEU A 95 -1.95 8.91 -9.01
C LEU A 95 -1.05 9.93 -9.70
N GLU A 96 -1.63 10.93 -10.36
CA GLU A 96 -0.88 12.01 -11.00
C GLU A 96 0.01 12.74 -9.98
N LEU A 97 -0.53 13.05 -8.79
CA LEU A 97 0.24 13.65 -7.70
C LEU A 97 1.39 12.75 -7.24
N VAL A 98 1.16 11.44 -7.11
CA VAL A 98 2.21 10.48 -6.76
C VAL A 98 3.33 10.47 -7.81
N PHE A 99 2.98 10.54 -9.09
CA PHE A 99 3.99 10.61 -10.17
C PHE A 99 4.69 11.97 -10.23
N ALA A 100 3.98 13.06 -9.95
CA ALA A 100 4.55 14.42 -9.95
C ALA A 100 5.51 14.66 -8.76
N GLU A 101 5.24 14.03 -7.61
CA GLU A 101 6.01 14.24 -6.38
C GLU A 101 7.40 13.59 -6.42
N ARG A 102 7.58 12.49 -7.18
CA ARG A 102 8.81 11.69 -7.20
C ARG A 102 9.32 11.43 -8.62
N ASN A 103 10.59 11.07 -8.73
CA ASN A 103 11.26 10.84 -10.01
C ASN A 103 11.03 9.41 -10.52
N HIS A 104 9.81 9.09 -10.95
CA HIS A 104 9.43 7.78 -11.46
C HIS A 104 9.89 7.55 -12.92
N VAL A 105 11.18 7.34 -13.13
CA VAL A 105 11.72 7.01 -14.46
C VAL A 105 11.53 5.51 -14.72
N CYS A 106 10.38 5.15 -15.29
CA CYS A 106 9.95 3.77 -15.45
C CYS A 106 10.82 2.95 -16.43
N SER A 107 11.29 3.57 -17.50
CA SER A 107 12.08 2.89 -18.55
C SER A 107 13.37 2.26 -18.05
N VAL A 108 13.96 2.81 -17.01
CA VAL A 108 15.21 2.30 -16.39
C VAL A 108 14.99 1.67 -15.02
N CYS A 109 13.74 1.36 -14.67
CA CYS A 109 13.39 0.82 -13.38
C CYS A 109 13.45 -0.71 -13.37
N VAL A 110 14.12 -1.30 -12.39
CA VAL A 110 14.24 -2.75 -12.22
C VAL A 110 12.90 -3.48 -12.08
N THR A 111 11.83 -2.78 -11.67
CA THR A 111 10.47 -3.32 -11.55
C THR A 111 9.56 -2.92 -12.71
N ASN A 112 10.11 -2.43 -13.82
CA ASN A 112 9.29 -2.10 -14.99
C ASN A 112 8.48 -3.34 -15.44
N GLY A 113 7.18 -3.18 -15.66
CA GLY A 113 6.27 -4.31 -15.95
C GLY A 113 5.80 -5.12 -14.73
N HIS A 114 6.45 -4.97 -13.56
CA HIS A 114 6.11 -5.64 -12.29
C HIS A 114 5.79 -4.64 -11.16
N CYS A 115 5.44 -3.42 -11.51
CA CYS A 115 5.19 -2.32 -10.57
C CYS A 115 3.70 -2.13 -10.34
N ASP A 116 3.26 -2.18 -9.04
CA ASP A 116 1.85 -1.96 -8.69
C ASP A 116 1.38 -0.55 -9.09
N LEU A 117 2.27 0.46 -9.04
CA LEU A 117 1.94 1.83 -9.42
C LEU A 117 1.65 1.94 -10.92
N GLN A 118 2.49 1.34 -11.78
CA GLN A 118 2.24 1.29 -13.23
C GLN A 118 0.93 0.57 -13.55
N SER A 119 0.72 -0.60 -12.94
CA SER A 119 -0.50 -1.38 -13.12
C SER A 119 -1.75 -0.61 -12.69
N MET A 120 -1.64 0.17 -11.61
CA MET A 120 -2.75 0.99 -11.12
C MET A 120 -3.01 2.19 -12.04
N ALA A 121 -1.98 2.85 -12.55
CA ALA A 121 -2.12 3.93 -13.52
C ALA A 121 -2.86 3.45 -14.79
N LEU A 122 -2.47 2.30 -15.32
CA LEU A 122 -3.15 1.68 -16.46
C LEU A 122 -4.60 1.36 -16.16
N LYS A 123 -4.90 0.70 -15.03
CA LYS A 123 -6.26 0.31 -14.61
C LYS A 123 -7.20 1.50 -14.42
N LEU A 124 -6.69 2.65 -13.97
CA LEU A 124 -7.47 3.85 -13.73
C LEU A 124 -7.47 4.82 -14.92
N GLY A 125 -6.93 4.40 -16.07
CA GLY A 125 -6.92 5.17 -17.31
C GLY A 125 -6.11 6.47 -17.22
N MET A 126 -5.02 6.47 -16.42
CA MET A 126 -4.11 7.60 -16.35
C MET A 126 -3.18 7.57 -17.56
N THR A 127 -3.23 8.59 -18.41
CA THR A 127 -2.43 8.71 -19.64
C THR A 127 -1.26 9.67 -19.49
N HIS A 128 -1.40 10.70 -18.67
CA HIS A 128 -0.37 11.73 -18.45
C HIS A 128 -0.55 12.37 -17.07
N VAL A 129 0.38 13.21 -16.68
CA VAL A 129 0.38 13.96 -15.42
C VAL A 129 0.12 15.44 -15.74
N HIS A 130 -0.96 15.99 -15.20
CA HIS A 130 -1.33 17.40 -15.36
C HIS A 130 -0.61 18.33 -14.37
N PHE A 131 -0.14 17.78 -13.25
CA PHE A 131 0.53 18.57 -12.22
C PHE A 131 2.00 18.82 -12.56
N PRO A 132 2.58 19.97 -12.17
CA PRO A 132 4.00 20.22 -12.32
C PRO A 132 4.84 19.19 -11.57
N TYR A 133 5.85 18.63 -12.23
CA TYR A 133 6.81 17.73 -11.58
C TYR A 133 7.67 18.49 -10.58
N GLN A 134 7.87 17.91 -9.40
CA GLN A 134 8.64 18.51 -8.31
C GLN A 134 10.16 18.30 -8.44
N TYR A 135 10.58 17.25 -9.15
CA TYR A 135 12.00 16.86 -9.32
C TYR A 135 12.83 16.91 -8.03
N PRO A 136 12.39 16.31 -6.93
CA PRO A 136 13.11 16.39 -5.67
C PRO A 136 14.46 15.68 -5.79
N ARG A 137 15.47 16.20 -5.06
CA ARG A 137 16.77 15.54 -4.92
C ARG A 137 16.67 14.45 -3.84
N MET A 138 16.26 13.27 -4.23
CA MET A 138 16.11 12.14 -3.32
C MET A 138 17.35 11.23 -3.35
N PRO A 139 17.86 10.80 -2.16
CA PRO A 139 19.02 9.93 -2.10
C PRO A 139 18.71 8.53 -2.61
N VAL A 140 19.77 7.85 -3.05
CA VAL A 140 19.80 6.42 -3.27
C VAL A 140 20.80 5.83 -2.27
N ASP A 141 20.37 4.87 -1.46
CA ASP A 141 21.23 4.15 -0.55
C ASP A 141 21.47 2.72 -1.05
N ALA A 142 22.69 2.44 -1.43
CA ALA A 142 23.18 1.14 -1.86
C ALA A 142 24.21 0.56 -0.87
N SER A 143 24.21 1.03 0.38
CA SER A 143 25.17 0.58 1.40
C SER A 143 24.95 -0.87 1.85
N HIS A 144 23.69 -1.36 1.85
CA HIS A 144 23.41 -2.74 2.24
C HIS A 144 24.02 -3.73 1.25
N GLU A 145 24.53 -4.86 1.73
CA GLU A 145 25.20 -5.88 0.89
C GLU A 145 24.34 -6.36 -0.28
N ARG A 146 23.07 -6.70 -0.02
CA ARG A 146 22.16 -7.33 -0.98
C ARG A 146 21.12 -6.41 -1.61
N PHE A 147 20.81 -5.28 -0.98
CA PHE A 147 19.65 -4.47 -1.32
C PHE A 147 19.99 -3.01 -1.58
N VAL A 148 19.06 -2.33 -2.23
CA VAL A 148 19.12 -0.89 -2.53
C VAL A 148 17.78 -0.25 -2.17
N VAL A 149 17.82 0.95 -1.59
CA VAL A 149 16.67 1.85 -1.51
C VAL A 149 16.87 3.07 -2.39
N ASP A 150 15.95 3.27 -3.34
CA ASP A 150 15.88 4.44 -4.20
C ASP A 150 14.64 5.27 -3.81
N HIS A 151 14.86 6.34 -3.07
CA HIS A 151 13.79 7.20 -2.59
C HIS A 151 13.06 7.93 -3.72
N ASN A 152 13.65 8.05 -4.91
CA ASN A 152 13.00 8.62 -6.09
C ASN A 152 11.77 7.83 -6.55
N ARG A 153 11.65 6.57 -6.16
CA ARG A 153 10.55 5.66 -6.54
C ARG A 153 9.64 5.31 -5.38
N CYS A 154 9.88 5.92 -4.21
CA CYS A 154 9.10 5.66 -3.00
C CYS A 154 7.78 6.45 -3.04
N ILE A 155 6.66 5.75 -2.84
CA ILE A 155 5.32 6.34 -2.75
C ILE A 155 4.80 6.44 -1.30
N LEU A 156 5.67 6.33 -0.32
CA LEU A 156 5.37 6.46 1.11
C LEU A 156 4.19 5.56 1.59
N CYS A 157 4.05 4.38 0.99
CA CYS A 157 2.97 3.45 1.31
C CYS A 157 3.12 2.72 2.66
N SER A 158 4.24 2.90 3.34
CA SER A 158 4.61 2.27 4.62
C SER A 158 4.59 0.73 4.66
N ARG A 159 4.51 0.01 3.53
CA ARG A 159 4.53 -1.46 3.53
C ARG A 159 5.84 -2.03 4.09
N CYS A 160 6.99 -1.41 3.80
CA CYS A 160 8.30 -1.82 4.34
C CYS A 160 8.38 -1.64 5.85
N VAL A 161 7.85 -0.55 6.38
CA VAL A 161 7.77 -0.30 7.83
C VAL A 161 6.92 -1.39 8.48
N ARG A 162 5.69 -1.56 8.03
CA ARG A 162 4.75 -2.52 8.61
C ARG A 162 5.20 -3.99 8.50
N VAL A 163 5.78 -4.40 7.39
CA VAL A 163 6.28 -5.78 7.28
C VAL A 163 7.47 -6.03 8.19
N CYS A 164 8.32 -5.03 8.40
CA CYS A 164 9.46 -5.12 9.30
C CYS A 164 9.01 -5.16 10.77
N ASP A 165 8.01 -4.37 11.11
CA ASP A 165 7.40 -4.33 12.44
C ASP A 165 6.53 -5.56 12.72
N GLU A 166 5.50 -5.79 11.91
CA GLU A 166 4.44 -6.76 12.17
C GLU A 166 4.86 -8.21 11.87
N ILE A 167 5.72 -8.43 10.86
CA ILE A 167 6.08 -9.78 10.38
C ILE A 167 7.48 -10.18 10.79
N GLU A 168 8.47 -9.29 10.70
CA GLU A 168 9.84 -9.60 11.11
C GLU A 168 10.08 -9.33 12.59
N GLY A 169 9.49 -8.27 13.14
CA GLY A 169 9.72 -7.82 14.51
C GLY A 169 11.07 -7.12 14.71
N ALA A 170 11.72 -6.69 13.63
CA ALA A 170 13.04 -6.06 13.66
C ALA A 170 13.00 -4.54 13.80
N HIS A 171 11.87 -3.91 13.46
CA HIS A 171 11.64 -2.46 13.58
C HIS A 171 12.69 -1.57 12.88
N THR A 172 13.36 -2.09 11.85
CA THR A 172 14.45 -1.40 11.15
C THR A 172 13.96 -0.17 10.40
N TRP A 173 12.76 -0.23 9.80
CA TRP A 173 12.22 0.82 8.94
C TRP A 173 11.28 1.75 9.67
N ASP A 174 11.45 3.06 9.44
CA ASP A 174 10.53 4.10 9.91
C ASP A 174 10.36 5.19 8.85
N ILE A 175 9.55 6.20 9.14
CA ILE A 175 9.30 7.37 8.28
C ILE A 175 9.82 8.61 8.97
N MET A 176 10.68 9.37 8.28
CA MET A 176 11.24 10.63 8.75
C MET A 176 10.68 11.81 7.96
N SER A 177 10.60 12.96 8.62
CA SER A 177 10.18 14.25 8.05
C SER A 177 8.70 14.29 7.61
N ARG A 178 8.32 15.34 6.94
CA ARG A 178 6.97 15.56 6.40
C ARG A 178 7.05 16.35 5.09
N GLY A 179 5.93 16.39 4.36
CA GLY A 179 5.87 17.07 3.05
C GLY A 179 6.86 16.46 2.07
N VAL A 180 7.48 17.29 1.26
CA VAL A 180 8.41 16.88 0.17
C VAL A 180 9.63 16.14 0.69
N ASP A 181 10.08 16.41 1.91
CA ASP A 181 11.25 15.77 2.53
C ASP A 181 10.92 14.43 3.20
N CYS A 182 9.65 14.04 3.21
CA CYS A 182 9.19 12.79 3.82
C CYS A 182 9.84 11.59 3.11
N ARG A 183 10.48 10.71 3.88
CA ARG A 183 11.11 9.49 3.35
C ARG A 183 11.13 8.37 4.38
N VAL A 184 11.25 7.15 3.89
CA VAL A 184 11.55 6.00 4.74
C VAL A 184 13.02 6.03 5.14
N ILE A 185 13.32 5.61 6.35
CA ILE A 185 14.69 5.54 6.91
C ILE A 185 14.90 4.18 7.56
N THR A 186 16.16 3.84 7.77
CA THR A 186 16.58 2.68 8.56
C THR A 186 17.22 3.17 9.85
N ASP A 187 16.87 2.52 10.96
CA ASP A 187 17.26 2.93 12.31
C ASP A 187 17.14 4.46 12.47
N LEU A 188 17.90 5.14 13.20
CA LEU A 188 17.84 6.60 13.35
C LEU A 188 18.45 7.36 12.14
N ASN A 189 18.03 7.01 10.91
CA ASN A 189 18.54 7.54 9.64
C ASN A 189 20.00 7.15 9.34
N GLN A 190 20.39 5.96 9.79
CA GLN A 190 21.67 5.35 9.40
C GLN A 190 21.59 4.81 7.96
N PRO A 191 22.72 4.73 7.23
CA PRO A 191 22.77 3.96 5.97
C PRO A 191 22.31 2.53 6.20
N TRP A 192 21.51 1.97 5.27
CA TRP A 192 20.91 0.65 5.44
C TRP A 192 21.95 -0.46 5.72
N GLY A 193 23.13 -0.39 5.10
CA GLY A 193 24.21 -1.34 5.34
C GLY A 193 24.89 -1.23 6.72
N LYS A 194 24.57 -0.17 7.48
CA LYS A 194 25.03 0.02 8.85
C LYS A 194 23.93 -0.21 9.89
N SER A 195 22.74 -0.63 9.44
CA SER A 195 21.61 -0.87 10.31
C SER A 195 21.84 -2.15 11.12
N GLU A 196 21.97 -2.01 12.43
CA GLU A 196 22.17 -3.13 13.35
C GLU A 196 20.90 -3.95 13.58
N SER A 197 19.73 -3.34 13.43
CA SER A 197 18.43 -4.01 13.57
C SER A 197 18.04 -4.83 12.34
N CYS A 198 18.70 -4.62 11.18
CA CYS A 198 18.31 -5.28 9.94
C CYS A 198 18.75 -6.76 9.90
N THR A 199 17.78 -7.66 9.80
CA THR A 199 18.03 -9.11 9.69
C THR A 199 18.42 -9.58 8.28
N GLY A 200 18.41 -8.69 7.28
CA GLY A 200 18.68 -9.04 5.88
C GLY A 200 17.63 -9.95 5.24
N CYS A 201 16.43 -10.08 5.83
CA CYS A 201 15.39 -11.03 5.39
C CYS A 201 14.76 -10.73 4.01
N GLY A 202 14.87 -9.48 3.53
CA GLY A 202 14.34 -9.05 2.22
C GLY A 202 12.81 -8.92 2.12
N LYS A 203 12.04 -9.13 3.20
CA LYS A 203 10.57 -9.00 3.17
C LYS A 203 10.12 -7.59 2.76
N CYS A 204 10.80 -6.54 3.21
CA CYS A 204 10.55 -5.15 2.81
C CYS A 204 10.67 -4.93 1.29
N VAL A 205 11.62 -5.60 0.65
CA VAL A 205 11.80 -5.59 -0.80
C VAL A 205 10.63 -6.26 -1.51
N GLN A 206 10.16 -7.40 -1.01
CA GLN A 206 9.05 -8.15 -1.62
C GLN A 206 7.71 -7.41 -1.51
N VAL A 207 7.44 -6.72 -0.41
CA VAL A 207 6.17 -6.00 -0.22
C VAL A 207 6.15 -4.62 -0.88
N CYS A 208 7.31 -4.08 -1.28
CA CYS A 208 7.38 -2.78 -1.93
C CYS A 208 6.56 -2.77 -3.21
N PRO A 209 5.61 -1.82 -3.41
CA PRO A 209 4.75 -1.79 -4.60
C PRO A 209 5.46 -1.22 -5.83
N THR A 210 6.64 -0.62 -5.65
CA THR A 210 7.42 0.04 -6.71
C THR A 210 8.85 -0.48 -6.73
N GLY A 211 9.72 0.14 -7.52
CA GLY A 211 11.17 -0.12 -7.54
C GLY A 211 11.96 0.62 -6.48
N ALA A 212 11.28 1.18 -5.44
CA ALA A 212 11.99 1.90 -4.38
C ALA A 212 12.89 0.98 -3.55
N LEU A 213 12.46 -0.24 -3.28
CA LEU A 213 13.28 -1.28 -2.66
C LEU A 213 13.52 -2.40 -3.66
N SER A 214 14.78 -2.72 -3.90
CA SER A 214 15.19 -3.70 -4.89
C SER A 214 16.42 -4.52 -4.43
N GLU A 215 16.63 -5.65 -5.08
CA GLU A 215 17.84 -6.45 -4.94
C GLU A 215 18.94 -5.88 -5.83
N LYS A 216 20.18 -5.89 -5.36
CA LYS A 216 21.35 -5.56 -6.17
C LYS A 216 21.54 -6.58 -7.30
N GLY A 217 22.16 -6.16 -8.40
CA GLY A 217 22.47 -7.03 -9.54
C GLY A 217 21.26 -7.33 -10.43
N LYS A 218 20.09 -6.74 -10.19
CA LYS A 218 18.93 -6.84 -11.07
C LYS A 218 18.98 -5.76 -12.15
N SER A 219 18.77 -6.15 -13.38
CA SER A 219 18.59 -5.24 -14.52
C SER A 219 17.12 -4.81 -14.65
N VAL A 220 16.85 -3.97 -15.66
CA VAL A 220 15.48 -3.49 -15.95
C VAL A 220 14.55 -4.67 -16.20
N ALA A 221 13.37 -4.62 -15.60
CA ALA A 221 12.28 -5.61 -15.70
C ALA A 221 12.58 -7.01 -15.11
N GLU A 222 13.70 -7.21 -14.42
CA GLU A 222 14.02 -8.53 -13.85
C GLU A 222 13.43 -8.75 -12.45
N MET A 223 12.92 -7.72 -11.80
CA MET A 223 12.48 -7.83 -10.41
C MET A 223 10.96 -8.00 -10.29
N SER A 224 10.53 -9.23 -10.08
CA SER A 224 9.15 -9.57 -9.69
C SER A 224 8.99 -9.65 -8.17
N LYS A 225 7.79 -9.34 -7.69
CA LYS A 225 7.46 -9.37 -6.25
C LYS A 225 6.77 -10.68 -5.86
N ARG A 226 7.27 -11.36 -4.83
CA ARG A 226 6.70 -12.60 -4.31
C ARG A 226 6.09 -12.32 -2.94
N ARG A 227 4.75 -12.28 -2.85
CA ARG A 227 4.02 -11.85 -1.64
C ARG A 227 3.12 -12.92 -1.03
N GLN A 228 3.09 -14.12 -1.61
CA GLN A 228 2.21 -15.22 -1.20
C GLN A 228 2.45 -15.68 0.24
N PHE A 229 3.64 -15.41 0.79
CA PHE A 229 4.01 -15.79 2.16
C PHE A 229 3.25 -14.99 3.23
N LEU A 230 2.81 -13.75 2.94
CA LEU A 230 2.24 -12.85 3.95
C LEU A 230 0.97 -13.37 4.61
N PRO A 231 -0.10 -13.73 3.87
CA PRO A 231 -1.31 -14.24 4.49
C PRO A 231 -1.06 -15.49 5.34
N TYR A 232 -0.14 -16.34 4.89
CA TYR A 232 0.22 -17.56 5.62
C TYR A 232 0.89 -17.24 6.97
N LEU A 233 1.90 -16.36 6.98
CA LEU A 233 2.58 -15.96 8.20
C LEU A 233 1.65 -15.24 9.19
N THR A 234 0.74 -14.41 8.67
CA THR A 234 -0.25 -13.72 9.50
C THR A 234 -1.18 -14.72 10.19
N LEU A 235 -1.72 -15.68 9.45
CA LEU A 235 -2.56 -16.76 10.02
C LEU A 235 -1.84 -17.55 11.10
N MET A 236 -0.56 -17.87 10.89
CA MET A 236 0.28 -18.59 11.86
C MET A 236 0.48 -17.77 13.15
N ARG A 237 0.70 -16.47 13.05
CA ARG A 237 0.88 -15.58 14.21
C ARG A 237 -0.40 -15.34 14.99
N GLU A 238 -1.54 -15.21 14.33
CA GLU A 238 -2.83 -15.02 14.96
C GLU A 238 -3.29 -16.25 15.78
N GLY A 239 -2.49 -17.32 15.80
CA GLY A 239 -2.76 -18.52 16.59
C GLY A 239 -4.03 -19.27 16.17
N ARG A 240 -4.44 -19.12 14.93
CA ARG A 240 -5.45 -19.98 14.32
C ARG A 240 -4.80 -21.34 14.05
N ARG A 241 -4.68 -22.08 15.13
CA ARG A 241 -4.30 -23.49 15.15
C ARG A 241 -5.51 -24.35 14.88
#